data_7de9a6b8dff17e72d0cecb7e402f2668
#
_entry.id   7de9a6b8dff17e72d0cecb7e402f2668
#
_cell.length_a   1.000
_cell.length_b   1.000
_cell.length_c   1.000
_cell.angle_alpha   90.00
_cell.angle_beta   90.00
_cell.angle_gamma   90.00
#
_symmetry.space_group_name_H-M   'P 1'
#
loop_
_entity.id
_entity.type
_entity.pdbx_description
1 polymer ?
#
loop_
_entity_poly.entity_id
_entity_poly.type
_entity_poly.pdbx_seq_one_letter_code
_entity_poly.pdbx_strand_id
1 'polypeptide(L)'
;MMNLSCVRICGLIIATALMLVSCEEADDSRIPYVEVNIDLTTQAYWQTYGVHSLGMSRTFIRQERVPSNFPYTAMTDTGFGGVLLVTDIQNYPLAYDLACPVEKSQKVRVEFDSESLLARCPVCHSEYNVCEFFGSPVSGEAYRKKWKLRQYKALPSAEGGYRIVNGN
;
A
#
# COMPACT_ATOMS: atom_id res chain seq x y z
N MET A 1 -46.10 37.84 8.10
CA MET A 1 -44.77 38.48 8.04
C MET A 1 -43.78 37.54 8.68
N MET A 2 -43.04 36.83 7.87
CA MET A 2 -42.03 35.89 8.32
C MET A 2 -40.76 36.65 8.72
N ASN A 3 -40.33 36.47 9.97
CA ASN A 3 -39.30 37.32 10.58
C ASN A 3 -37.94 37.08 9.89
N LEU A 4 -37.38 38.10 9.25
CA LEU A 4 -36.14 38.04 8.48
C LEU A 4 -34.93 37.51 9.29
N SER A 5 -34.99 37.64 10.61
CA SER A 5 -33.99 37.13 11.56
C SER A 5 -34.01 35.61 11.65
N CYS A 6 -35.19 34.95 11.56
CA CYS A 6 -35.31 33.50 11.65
C CYS A 6 -34.77 32.78 10.43
N VAL A 7 -34.91 33.39 9.23
CA VAL A 7 -34.36 32.86 7.98
C VAL A 7 -32.83 32.95 7.95
N ARG A 8 -32.24 34.01 8.52
CA ARG A 8 -30.78 34.15 8.62
C ARG A 8 -30.14 33.15 9.58
N ILE A 9 -30.80 32.86 10.69
CA ILE A 9 -30.30 31.87 11.68
C ILE A 9 -30.41 30.45 11.14
N CYS A 10 -31.49 30.08 10.45
CA CYS A 10 -31.59 28.78 9.77
C CYS A 10 -30.58 28.61 8.65
N GLY A 11 -30.31 29.65 7.88
CA GLY A 11 -29.28 29.63 6.83
C GLY A 11 -27.86 29.40 7.36
N LEU A 12 -27.52 30.00 8.53
CA LEU A 12 -26.23 29.80 9.19
C LEU A 12 -26.06 28.38 9.75
N ILE A 13 -27.13 27.79 10.31
CA ILE A 13 -27.09 26.42 10.88
C ILE A 13 -26.93 25.38 9.77
N ILE A 14 -27.59 25.58 8.61
CA ILE A 14 -27.46 24.68 7.47
C ILE A 14 -26.03 24.76 6.86
N ALA A 15 -25.45 25.96 6.78
CA ALA A 15 -24.09 26.14 6.28
C ALA A 15 -23.02 25.51 7.18
N THR A 16 -23.20 25.53 8.52
CA THR A 16 -22.30 24.88 9.47
C THR A 16 -22.44 23.35 9.48
N ALA A 17 -23.61 22.79 9.20
CA ALA A 17 -23.83 21.34 9.13
C ALA A 17 -23.19 20.67 7.90
N LEU A 18 -22.97 21.42 6.81
CA LEU A 18 -22.30 20.89 5.61
C LEU A 18 -20.76 20.76 5.75
N MET A 19 -20.16 21.33 6.79
CA MET A 19 -18.70 21.29 7.00
C MET A 19 -18.19 20.06 7.75
N LEU A 20 -19.08 19.14 8.16
CA LEU A 20 -18.73 17.94 8.93
C LEU A 20 -18.65 16.66 8.08
N VAL A 21 -18.50 16.75 6.77
CA VAL A 21 -18.13 15.60 5.95
C VAL A 21 -16.64 15.34 6.19
N SER A 22 -16.33 14.66 7.30
CA SER A 22 -15.00 14.10 7.54
C SER A 22 -14.74 13.06 6.44
N CYS A 23 -13.77 13.34 5.59
CA CYS A 23 -13.25 12.34 4.67
C CYS A 23 -12.47 11.33 5.51
N GLU A 24 -13.08 10.20 5.83
CA GLU A 24 -12.46 9.13 6.62
C GLU A 24 -11.43 8.42 5.74
N GLU A 25 -10.16 8.67 6.03
CA GLU A 25 -9.03 8.09 5.29
C GLU A 25 -8.94 6.58 5.53
N ALA A 26 -8.49 5.83 4.51
CA ALA A 26 -8.32 4.39 4.64
C ALA A 26 -7.14 4.08 5.59
N ASP A 27 -7.37 3.15 6.53
CA ASP A 27 -6.42 2.80 7.59
C ASP A 27 -5.47 1.67 7.17
N ASP A 28 -4.16 1.85 7.37
CA ASP A 28 -3.12 0.85 7.13
C ASP A 28 -2.53 0.23 8.41
N SER A 29 -3.02 0.66 9.58
CA SER A 29 -2.51 0.22 10.88
C SER A 29 -2.87 -1.23 11.24
N ARG A 30 -3.71 -1.88 10.44
CA ARG A 30 -4.18 -3.25 10.66
C ARG A 30 -3.07 -4.31 10.66
N ILE A 31 -2.04 -4.10 9.86
CA ILE A 31 -0.87 -4.98 9.81
C ILE A 31 0.14 -4.51 10.87
N PRO A 32 0.66 -5.41 11.71
CA PRO A 32 1.66 -5.04 12.72
C PRO A 32 2.88 -4.36 12.11
N TYR A 33 3.47 -3.41 12.84
CA TYR A 33 4.75 -2.85 12.47
C TYR A 33 5.83 -3.92 12.62
N VAL A 34 6.48 -4.26 11.51
CA VAL A 34 7.67 -5.12 11.45
C VAL A 34 8.67 -4.43 10.55
N GLU A 35 9.95 -4.54 10.87
CA GLU A 35 11.01 -3.85 10.16
C GLU A 35 11.08 -4.30 8.69
N VAL A 36 11.35 -3.32 7.80
CA VAL A 36 11.64 -3.53 6.39
C VAL A 36 12.94 -2.86 6.04
N ASN A 37 13.84 -3.61 5.47
CA ASN A 37 15.11 -3.13 4.95
C ASN A 37 15.55 -4.03 3.79
N ILE A 38 15.23 -3.62 2.56
CA ILE A 38 15.65 -4.31 1.34
C ILE A 38 16.56 -3.39 0.57
N ASP A 39 17.82 -3.80 0.41
CA ASP A 39 18.84 -3.02 -0.27
C ASP A 39 18.90 -3.38 -1.75
N LEU A 40 18.36 -2.50 -2.59
CA LEU A 40 18.44 -2.52 -4.04
C LEU A 40 19.11 -1.22 -4.55
N THR A 41 20.00 -0.62 -3.74
CA THR A 41 20.53 0.73 -3.97
C THR A 41 21.40 0.83 -5.20
N THR A 42 22.11 -0.24 -5.58
CA THR A 42 22.95 -0.22 -6.79
C THR A 42 22.10 -0.42 -8.05
N GLN A 43 22.53 0.20 -9.15
CA GLN A 43 21.88 0.02 -10.45
C GLN A 43 21.80 -1.46 -10.85
N ALA A 44 22.84 -2.26 -10.58
CA ALA A 44 22.86 -3.68 -10.91
C ALA A 44 21.79 -4.47 -10.14
N TYR A 45 21.63 -4.22 -8.83
CA TYR A 45 20.58 -4.85 -8.03
C TYR A 45 19.20 -4.40 -8.45
N TRP A 46 19.03 -3.10 -8.72
CA TRP A 46 17.76 -2.58 -9.20
C TRP A 46 17.35 -3.20 -10.53
N GLN A 47 18.28 -3.31 -11.49
CA GLN A 47 18.01 -3.95 -12.79
C GLN A 47 17.62 -5.42 -12.65
N THR A 48 18.19 -6.13 -11.68
CA THR A 48 17.94 -7.57 -11.50
C THR A 48 16.67 -7.85 -10.69
N TYR A 49 16.45 -7.10 -9.61
CA TYR A 49 15.42 -7.39 -8.59
C TYR A 49 14.36 -6.30 -8.46
N GLY A 50 14.52 -5.16 -9.09
CA GLY A 50 13.57 -4.05 -9.07
C GLY A 50 12.41 -4.21 -10.06
N VAL A 51 11.64 -3.14 -10.19
CA VAL A 51 10.51 -3.00 -11.12
C VAL A 51 10.74 -1.79 -12.03
N HIS A 52 10.38 -1.89 -13.31
CA HIS A 52 10.77 -0.89 -14.31
C HIS A 52 9.61 -0.40 -15.18
N SER A 53 8.47 -1.07 -15.13
CA SER A 53 7.30 -0.71 -15.94
C SER A 53 6.01 -1.11 -15.25
N LEU A 54 4.94 -0.42 -15.59
CA LEU A 54 3.59 -0.74 -15.14
C LEU A 54 3.24 -2.20 -15.46
N GLY A 55 2.57 -2.87 -14.52
CA GLY A 55 2.24 -4.30 -14.61
C GLY A 55 3.36 -5.23 -14.13
N MET A 56 4.57 -4.72 -13.88
CA MET A 56 5.66 -5.50 -13.31
C MET A 56 5.57 -5.53 -11.78
N SER A 57 5.83 -6.69 -11.19
CA SER A 57 5.91 -6.85 -9.73
C SER A 57 7.10 -7.70 -9.30
N ARG A 58 7.52 -7.51 -8.06
CA ARG A 58 8.49 -8.35 -7.35
C ARG A 58 7.99 -8.60 -5.94
N THR A 59 8.20 -9.82 -5.47
CA THR A 59 7.86 -10.23 -4.12
C THR A 59 9.12 -10.58 -3.35
N PHE A 60 9.25 -10.05 -2.12
CA PHE A 60 10.37 -10.35 -1.23
C PHE A 60 9.84 -10.98 0.06
N ILE A 61 10.22 -12.24 0.32
CA ILE A 61 9.87 -12.98 1.53
C ILE A 61 11.14 -13.67 2.03
N ARG A 62 11.78 -13.10 3.05
CA ARG A 62 13.05 -13.59 3.56
C ARG A 62 12.95 -15.01 4.08
N GLN A 63 11.88 -15.34 4.81
CA GLN A 63 11.67 -16.66 5.44
C GLN A 63 11.57 -17.79 4.40
N GLU A 64 11.05 -17.47 3.22
CA GLU A 64 10.87 -18.40 2.11
C GLU A 64 11.95 -18.26 1.03
N ARG A 65 12.86 -17.28 1.21
CA ARG A 65 13.91 -16.92 0.23
C ARG A 65 13.32 -16.62 -1.16
N VAL A 66 12.28 -15.80 -1.20
CA VAL A 66 11.67 -15.31 -2.45
C VAL A 66 12.08 -13.86 -2.70
N PRO A 67 12.70 -13.53 -3.86
CA PRO A 67 13.17 -14.43 -4.92
C PRO A 67 14.35 -15.31 -4.46
N SER A 68 14.44 -16.53 -4.96
CA SER A 68 15.44 -17.52 -4.50
C SER A 68 16.89 -17.12 -4.78
N ASN A 69 17.10 -16.29 -5.80
CA ASN A 69 18.41 -15.77 -6.23
C ASN A 69 18.76 -14.42 -5.58
N PHE A 70 17.87 -13.81 -4.76
CA PHE A 70 18.18 -12.59 -4.04
C PHE A 70 19.14 -12.87 -2.88
N PRO A 71 20.24 -12.09 -2.72
CA PRO A 71 21.26 -12.34 -1.70
C PRO A 71 20.81 -11.85 -0.31
N TYR A 72 19.85 -12.53 0.30
CA TYR A 72 19.38 -12.22 1.65
C TYR A 72 20.52 -12.25 2.67
N THR A 73 20.68 -11.17 3.41
CA THR A 73 21.67 -11.00 4.49
C THR A 73 20.98 -10.95 5.85
N ALA A 74 21.78 -10.88 6.92
CA ALA A 74 21.26 -10.66 8.27
C ALA A 74 20.56 -9.30 8.42
N MET A 75 20.91 -8.33 7.59
CA MET A 75 20.34 -6.96 7.60
C MET A 75 19.09 -6.83 6.71
N THR A 76 18.71 -7.87 5.97
CA THR A 76 17.51 -7.83 5.11
C THR A 76 16.28 -8.18 5.92
N ASP A 77 15.33 -7.27 6.00
CA ASP A 77 14.03 -7.46 6.64
C ASP A 77 12.90 -7.17 5.66
N THR A 78 11.85 -8.00 5.69
CA THR A 78 10.78 -7.97 4.68
C THR A 78 9.38 -7.74 5.29
N GLY A 79 9.29 -7.10 6.45
CA GLY A 79 8.02 -6.76 7.06
C GLY A 79 7.25 -7.96 7.63
N PHE A 80 5.95 -7.79 7.81
CA PHE A 80 5.10 -8.80 8.45
C PHE A 80 4.78 -9.97 7.53
N GLY A 81 4.24 -9.71 6.32
CA GLY A 81 3.84 -10.75 5.35
C GLY A 81 4.83 -10.96 4.21
N GLY A 82 5.83 -10.11 4.10
CA GLY A 82 6.68 -9.95 2.94
C GLY A 82 6.43 -8.62 2.25
N VAL A 83 7.21 -8.27 1.24
CA VAL A 83 7.07 -7.03 0.49
C VAL A 83 6.63 -7.31 -0.93
N LEU A 84 5.55 -6.64 -1.36
CA LEU A 84 5.16 -6.49 -2.75
C LEU A 84 5.74 -5.18 -3.28
N LEU A 85 6.58 -5.25 -4.29
CA LEU A 85 7.12 -4.12 -5.02
C LEU A 85 6.46 -4.04 -6.39
N VAL A 86 5.87 -2.90 -6.74
CA VAL A 86 5.22 -2.61 -8.03
C VAL A 86 5.64 -1.23 -8.50
N THR A 87 5.18 -0.79 -9.67
CA THR A 87 5.30 0.61 -10.10
C THR A 87 3.94 1.29 -10.09
N ASP A 88 3.95 2.62 -9.91
CA ASP A 88 2.80 3.45 -10.24
C ASP A 88 2.70 3.64 -11.77
N ILE A 89 1.66 4.39 -12.20
CA ILE A 89 1.42 4.72 -13.62
C ILE A 89 2.52 5.58 -14.25
N GLN A 90 3.40 6.17 -13.45
CA GLN A 90 4.54 6.99 -13.87
C GLN A 90 5.87 6.20 -13.80
N ASN A 91 5.80 4.91 -13.49
CA ASN A 91 6.92 3.98 -13.27
C ASN A 91 7.79 4.30 -12.04
N TYR A 92 7.26 5.02 -11.04
CA TYR A 92 7.91 5.11 -9.73
C TYR A 92 7.61 3.87 -8.89
N PRO A 93 8.60 3.36 -8.13
CA PRO A 93 8.40 2.17 -7.32
C PRO A 93 7.49 2.44 -6.11
N LEU A 94 6.53 1.55 -5.90
CA LEU A 94 5.66 1.48 -4.75
C LEU A 94 5.85 0.15 -4.03
N ALA A 95 5.86 0.15 -2.71
CA ALA A 95 6.07 -1.04 -1.91
C ALA A 95 5.00 -1.19 -0.83
N TYR A 96 4.53 -2.43 -0.63
CA TYR A 96 3.47 -2.76 0.32
C TYR A 96 3.79 -4.03 1.09
N ASP A 97 3.21 -4.17 2.29
CA ASP A 97 3.16 -5.48 2.95
C ASP A 97 2.23 -6.42 2.17
N LEU A 98 2.67 -7.66 1.99
CA LEU A 98 1.89 -8.69 1.31
C LEU A 98 0.71 -9.21 2.15
N ALA A 99 0.76 -9.06 3.48
CA ALA A 99 -0.31 -9.58 4.34
C ALA A 99 -1.63 -8.85 4.09
N CYS A 100 -2.70 -9.64 3.94
CA CYS A 100 -4.04 -9.09 3.80
C CYS A 100 -4.50 -8.44 5.12
N PRO A 101 -4.92 -7.15 5.13
CA PRO A 101 -5.41 -6.48 6.34
C PRO A 101 -6.67 -7.12 6.96
N VAL A 102 -7.48 -7.81 6.17
CA VAL A 102 -8.66 -8.54 6.66
C VAL A 102 -8.23 -9.76 7.48
N GLU A 103 -7.34 -10.57 6.91
CA GLU A 103 -6.91 -11.87 7.48
C GLU A 103 -5.88 -11.72 8.60
N LYS A 104 -5.06 -10.65 8.58
CA LYS A 104 -3.99 -10.40 9.57
C LYS A 104 -3.04 -11.57 9.76
N SER A 105 -2.72 -12.27 8.71
CA SER A 105 -1.88 -13.45 8.72
C SER A 105 -0.65 -13.27 7.83
N GLN A 106 0.52 -13.65 8.33
CA GLN A 106 1.75 -13.67 7.54
C GLN A 106 1.71 -14.65 6.35
N LYS A 107 0.80 -15.62 6.40
CA LYS A 107 0.65 -16.67 5.38
C LYS A 107 -0.43 -16.37 4.35
N VAL A 108 -1.34 -15.43 4.65
CA VAL A 108 -2.41 -15.02 3.72
C VAL A 108 -1.98 -13.72 3.07
N ARG A 109 -1.41 -13.85 1.89
CA ARG A 109 -0.80 -12.78 1.13
C ARG A 109 -1.65 -12.38 -0.06
N VAL A 110 -1.63 -11.11 -0.40
CA VAL A 110 -2.25 -10.62 -1.64
C VAL A 110 -1.38 -11.01 -2.83
N GLU A 111 -2.02 -11.29 -3.93
CA GLU A 111 -1.40 -11.64 -5.21
C GLU A 111 -1.66 -10.51 -6.20
N PHE A 112 -0.61 -10.04 -6.87
CA PHE A 112 -0.72 -8.97 -7.87
C PHE A 112 -1.09 -9.56 -9.22
N ASP A 113 -2.13 -8.99 -9.82
CA ASP A 113 -2.55 -9.27 -11.18
C ASP A 113 -2.11 -8.14 -12.12
N SER A 114 -1.27 -8.46 -13.08
CA SER A 114 -0.71 -7.51 -14.05
C SER A 114 -1.72 -7.01 -15.08
N GLU A 115 -2.84 -7.69 -15.29
CA GLU A 115 -3.87 -7.28 -16.24
C GLU A 115 -4.82 -6.26 -15.62
N SER A 116 -5.27 -6.50 -14.38
CA SER A 116 -6.14 -5.58 -13.66
C SER A 116 -5.39 -4.49 -12.90
N LEU A 117 -4.08 -4.63 -12.69
CA LEU A 117 -3.21 -3.79 -11.85
C LEU A 117 -3.65 -3.73 -10.38
N LEU A 118 -4.35 -4.77 -9.93
CA LEU A 118 -4.84 -4.91 -8.57
C LEU A 118 -4.08 -5.99 -7.81
N ALA A 119 -4.02 -5.85 -6.49
CA ALA A 119 -3.60 -6.93 -5.62
C ALA A 119 -4.84 -7.56 -4.97
N ARG A 120 -4.99 -8.89 -5.04
CA ARG A 120 -6.17 -9.62 -4.54
C ARG A 120 -5.80 -10.60 -3.45
N CYS A 121 -6.60 -10.63 -2.39
CA CYS A 121 -6.47 -11.65 -1.36
C CYS A 121 -7.12 -12.97 -1.82
N PRO A 122 -6.40 -14.11 -1.78
CA PRO A 122 -6.97 -15.41 -2.21
C PRO A 122 -8.04 -15.95 -1.25
N VAL A 123 -8.13 -15.44 -0.01
CA VAL A 123 -9.05 -15.92 1.01
C VAL A 123 -10.31 -15.05 1.09
N CYS A 124 -10.21 -13.77 1.41
CA CYS A 124 -11.39 -12.89 1.54
C CYS A 124 -11.79 -12.22 0.21
N HIS A 125 -11.02 -12.40 -0.84
CA HIS A 125 -11.24 -11.83 -2.18
C HIS A 125 -11.31 -10.30 -2.22
N SER A 126 -10.88 -9.61 -1.17
CA SER A 126 -10.70 -8.15 -1.20
C SER A 126 -9.63 -7.77 -2.19
N GLU A 127 -9.86 -6.69 -2.93
CA GLU A 127 -8.95 -6.17 -3.94
C GLU A 127 -8.45 -4.78 -3.56
N TYR A 128 -7.19 -4.49 -3.92
CA TYR A 128 -6.49 -3.27 -3.57
C TYR A 128 -5.84 -2.66 -4.80
N ASN A 129 -6.04 -1.36 -5.01
CA ASN A 129 -5.34 -0.64 -6.07
C ASN A 129 -3.94 -0.25 -5.58
N VAL A 130 -2.94 -0.93 -6.11
CA VAL A 130 -1.53 -0.78 -5.70
C VAL A 130 -0.72 0.11 -6.63
N CYS A 131 -1.25 0.47 -7.79
CA CYS A 131 -0.53 1.26 -8.80
C CYS A 131 -0.94 2.75 -8.83
N GLU A 132 -2.16 3.10 -8.37
CA GLU A 132 -2.67 4.47 -8.46
C GLU A 132 -3.10 5.04 -7.09
N PHE A 133 -3.74 4.23 -6.25
CA PHE A 133 -4.37 4.69 -5.01
C PHE A 133 -3.69 4.15 -3.75
N PHE A 134 -2.38 3.96 -3.80
CA PHE A 134 -1.53 3.68 -2.63
C PHE A 134 -2.02 2.52 -1.75
N GLY A 135 -2.44 1.42 -2.38
CA GLY A 135 -2.91 0.22 -1.69
C GLY A 135 -4.32 0.35 -1.10
N SER A 136 -5.09 1.35 -1.54
CA SER A 136 -6.48 1.52 -1.10
C SER A 136 -7.36 0.36 -1.57
N PRO A 137 -8.29 -0.12 -0.72
CA PRO A 137 -9.19 -1.19 -1.07
C PRO A 137 -10.24 -0.72 -2.08
N VAL A 138 -10.52 -1.53 -3.11
CA VAL A 138 -11.51 -1.23 -4.15
C VAL A 138 -12.71 -2.18 -4.11
N SER A 139 -12.57 -3.35 -3.47
CA SER A 139 -13.68 -4.30 -3.32
C SER A 139 -13.57 -5.15 -2.04
N GLY A 140 -14.61 -5.91 -1.76
CA GLY A 140 -14.64 -6.88 -0.67
C GLY A 140 -14.81 -6.29 0.74
N GLU A 141 -14.40 -7.05 1.75
CA GLU A 141 -14.52 -6.63 3.15
C GLU A 141 -13.58 -5.47 3.50
N ALA A 142 -12.37 -5.48 2.94
CA ALA A 142 -11.42 -4.39 3.13
C ALA A 142 -12.01 -3.04 2.68
N TYR A 143 -12.74 -3.01 1.57
CA TYR A 143 -13.41 -1.79 1.09
C TYR A 143 -14.49 -1.29 2.07
N ARG A 144 -15.34 -2.19 2.57
CA ARG A 144 -16.39 -1.83 3.56
C ARG A 144 -15.79 -1.30 4.86
N LYS A 145 -14.61 -1.78 5.24
CA LYS A 145 -13.91 -1.44 6.49
C LYS A 145 -12.86 -0.35 6.31
N LYS A 146 -12.61 0.10 5.06
CA LYS A 146 -11.57 1.07 4.70
C LYS A 146 -10.17 0.64 5.16
N TRP A 147 -9.86 -0.65 5.11
CA TRP A 147 -8.55 -1.18 5.47
C TRP A 147 -7.67 -1.30 4.25
N LYS A 148 -6.66 -0.43 4.13
CA LYS A 148 -5.69 -0.44 3.04
C LYS A 148 -4.49 -1.34 3.35
N LEU A 149 -3.72 -1.70 2.33
CA LEU A 149 -2.42 -2.35 2.51
C LEU A 149 -1.46 -1.39 3.24
N ARG A 150 -0.62 -1.94 4.13
CA ARG A 150 0.46 -1.17 4.74
C ARG A 150 1.49 -0.81 3.66
N GLN A 151 1.75 0.48 3.52
CA GLN A 151 2.70 1.00 2.55
C GLN A 151 4.09 1.16 3.17
N TYR A 152 5.10 0.87 2.38
CA TYR A 152 6.51 1.09 2.66
C TYR A 152 7.07 2.19 1.76
N LYS A 153 8.25 2.72 2.11
CA LYS A 153 8.92 3.75 1.32
C LYS A 153 9.99 3.14 0.42
N ALA A 154 9.98 3.51 -0.85
CA ALA A 154 11.08 3.26 -1.77
C ALA A 154 11.93 4.53 -1.87
N LEU A 155 13.09 4.53 -1.22
CA LEU A 155 14.00 5.67 -1.16
C LEU A 155 15.02 5.56 -2.29
N PRO A 156 15.11 6.57 -3.18
CA PRO A 156 16.09 6.56 -4.26
C PRO A 156 17.52 6.63 -3.71
N SER A 157 18.43 5.96 -4.39
CA SER A 157 19.88 5.97 -4.11
C SER A 157 20.64 6.75 -5.18
N ALA A 158 21.73 7.40 -4.77
CA ALA A 158 22.67 8.02 -5.70
C ALA A 158 23.34 7.03 -6.67
N GLU A 159 23.31 5.72 -6.34
CA GLU A 159 23.85 4.64 -7.17
C GLU A 159 22.86 4.11 -8.22
N GLY A 160 21.69 4.76 -8.38
CA GLY A 160 20.72 4.49 -9.44
C GLY A 160 19.69 3.40 -9.12
N GLY A 161 19.61 2.96 -7.86
CA GLY A 161 18.59 2.04 -7.38
C GLY A 161 17.75 2.62 -6.25
N TYR A 162 17.16 1.73 -5.44
CA TYR A 162 16.28 2.11 -4.33
C TYR A 162 16.53 1.26 -3.09
N ARG A 163 16.27 1.83 -1.92
CA ARG A 163 16.15 1.08 -0.67
C ARG A 163 14.70 1.07 -0.22
N ILE A 164 14.16 -0.10 0.11
CA ILE A 164 12.81 -0.24 0.63
C ILE A 164 12.88 -0.28 2.15
N VAL A 165 12.16 0.61 2.80
CA VAL A 165 12.16 0.77 4.26
C VAL A 165 10.74 1.03 4.77
N ASN A 166 10.56 0.96 6.09
CA ASN A 166 9.28 1.32 6.71
C ASN A 166 8.84 2.74 6.32
N GLY A 167 7.54 2.90 6.13
CA GLY A 167 6.89 4.21 6.18
C GLY A 167 6.86 4.74 7.63
N ASN A 168 6.87 6.04 7.80
CA ASN A 168 6.61 6.63 9.14
C ASN A 168 5.13 6.54 9.42
#